data_c687699c13e957964f7270163c018a53
#
_entry.id   c687699c13e957964f7270163c018a53
#
_cell.length_a   1.000
_cell.length_b   1.000
_cell.length_c   1.000
_cell.angle_alpha   90.00
_cell.angle_beta   90.00
_cell.angle_gamma   90.00
#
_symmetry.space_group_name_H-M   'P 1'
#
loop_
_entity.id
_entity.type
_entity.pdbx_description
1 polymer ?
#
loop_
_entity_poly.entity_id
_entity_poly.type
_entity_poly.pdbx_seq_one_letter_code
_entity_poly.pdbx_strand_id
1 'polypeptide(L)'
;MTITRTTPEQNVELANQFAAVFSTGNVADILELLHPDATYWVSGGIEGMSGTYTKAAFGELLTGVTSVYTLGALAMTPTSAIAQGDKVAVEAESFAELNNGRVYQNSYHFLFEMSEGKILRVKEYMDTKHAYDIFFA
;
A
#
# COMPACT_ATOMS: atom_id res chain seq x y z
N MET A 1 -11.52 11.98 27.45
CA MET A 1 -11.41 11.06 26.29
C MET A 1 -10.06 10.37 26.34
N THR A 2 -10.07 9.07 26.24
CA THR A 2 -8.84 8.30 26.28
C THR A 2 -8.36 8.05 24.86
N ILE A 3 -7.14 8.48 24.56
CA ILE A 3 -6.51 8.14 23.28
C ILE A 3 -5.97 6.72 23.44
N THR A 4 -6.51 5.78 22.68
CA THR A 4 -6.08 4.40 22.73
C THR A 4 -4.86 4.23 21.82
N ARG A 5 -3.70 3.97 22.43
CA ARG A 5 -2.52 3.56 21.68
C ARG A 5 -2.57 2.06 21.46
N THR A 6 -2.27 1.66 20.25
CA THR A 6 -2.13 0.26 19.91
C THR A 6 -0.71 -0.22 20.24
N THR A 7 -0.58 -1.51 20.53
CA THR A 7 0.72 -2.12 20.77
C THR A 7 1.45 -2.36 19.45
N PRO A 8 2.79 -2.55 19.48
CA PRO A 8 3.52 -2.95 18.28
C PRO A 8 2.93 -4.19 17.60
N GLU A 9 2.49 -5.19 18.38
CA GLU A 9 1.86 -6.40 17.84
C GLU A 9 0.55 -6.09 17.13
N GLN A 10 -0.28 -5.23 17.71
CA GLN A 10 -1.52 -4.78 17.09
C GLN A 10 -1.24 -3.98 15.81
N ASN A 11 -0.17 -3.20 15.80
CA ASN A 11 0.23 -2.43 14.63
C ASN A 11 0.69 -3.34 13.49
N VAL A 12 1.40 -4.44 13.79
CA VAL A 12 1.76 -5.45 12.80
C VAL A 12 0.50 -6.11 12.22
N GLU A 13 -0.47 -6.44 13.07
CA GLU A 13 -1.75 -7.01 12.62
C GLU A 13 -2.48 -6.05 11.66
N LEU A 14 -2.49 -4.76 11.97
CA LEU A 14 -3.12 -3.76 11.11
C LEU A 14 -2.38 -3.66 9.76
N ALA A 15 -1.05 -3.68 9.76
CA ALA A 15 -0.25 -3.69 8.54
C ALA A 15 -0.54 -4.94 7.69
N ASN A 16 -0.64 -6.11 8.32
CA ASN A 16 -0.98 -7.35 7.64
C ASN A 16 -2.42 -7.31 7.09
N GLN A 17 -3.34 -6.72 7.84
CA GLN A 17 -4.71 -6.51 7.38
C GLN A 17 -4.75 -5.60 6.16
N PHE A 18 -3.93 -4.55 6.15
CA PHE A 18 -3.82 -3.67 4.98
C PHE A 18 -3.40 -4.46 3.74
N ALA A 19 -2.38 -5.31 3.86
CA ALA A 19 -1.92 -6.13 2.74
C ALA A 19 -3.01 -7.09 2.26
N ALA A 20 -3.74 -7.72 3.18
CA ALA A 20 -4.83 -8.64 2.85
C ALA A 20 -5.98 -7.92 2.13
N VAL A 21 -6.38 -6.76 2.63
CA VAL A 21 -7.46 -5.96 2.03
C VAL A 21 -7.00 -5.36 0.70
N PHE A 22 -5.75 -4.91 0.63
CA PHE A 22 -5.15 -4.41 -0.62
C PHE A 22 -5.23 -5.46 -1.72
N SER A 23 -5.01 -6.73 -1.37
CA SER A 23 -5.05 -7.86 -2.30
C SER A 23 -6.45 -8.17 -2.84
N THR A 24 -7.50 -7.58 -2.26
CA THR A 24 -8.88 -7.75 -2.77
C THR A 24 -9.18 -6.80 -3.93
N GLY A 25 -8.42 -5.71 -4.06
CA GLY A 25 -8.69 -4.67 -5.05
C GLY A 25 -9.89 -3.78 -4.70
N ASN A 26 -10.51 -3.98 -3.53
CA ASN A 26 -11.65 -3.17 -3.09
C ASN A 26 -11.14 -1.84 -2.53
N VAL A 27 -11.22 -0.78 -3.33
CA VAL A 27 -10.67 0.54 -2.98
C VAL A 27 -11.32 1.09 -1.71
N ALA A 28 -12.64 0.99 -1.58
CA ALA A 28 -13.33 1.50 -0.40
C ALA A 28 -12.83 0.83 0.89
N ASP A 29 -12.65 -0.49 0.86
CA ASP A 29 -12.16 -1.24 2.02
C ASP A 29 -10.70 -0.89 2.35
N ILE A 30 -9.88 -0.67 1.32
CA ILE A 30 -8.49 -0.24 1.52
C ILE A 30 -8.47 1.12 2.22
N LEU A 31 -9.25 2.08 1.72
CA LEU A 31 -9.30 3.43 2.28
C LEU A 31 -9.85 3.45 3.72
N GLU A 32 -10.73 2.51 4.07
CA GLU A 32 -11.30 2.43 5.41
C GLU A 32 -10.23 2.20 6.48
N LEU A 33 -9.11 1.56 6.13
CA LEU A 33 -7.99 1.34 7.05
C LEU A 33 -7.13 2.58 7.26
N LEU A 34 -7.29 3.60 6.41
CA LEU A 34 -6.50 4.82 6.48
C LEU A 34 -7.19 5.86 7.36
N HIS A 35 -6.38 6.56 8.17
CA HIS A 35 -6.83 7.72 8.94
C HIS A 35 -7.38 8.79 7.97
N PRO A 36 -8.40 9.58 8.37
CA PRO A 36 -8.91 10.67 7.52
C PRO A 36 -7.84 11.65 7.03
N ASP A 37 -6.81 11.87 7.83
CA ASP A 37 -5.69 12.78 7.50
C ASP A 37 -4.49 12.04 6.93
N ALA A 38 -4.67 10.79 6.48
CA ALA A 38 -3.56 9.96 6.02
C ALA A 38 -2.86 10.54 4.81
N THR A 39 -1.56 10.29 4.74
CA THR A 39 -0.74 10.53 3.55
C THR A 39 -0.16 9.22 3.08
N TYR A 40 -0.09 9.04 1.77
CA TYR A 40 0.49 7.87 1.13
C TYR A 40 1.57 8.34 0.16
N TRP A 41 2.79 7.91 0.38
CA TRP A 41 3.91 8.32 -0.45
C TRP A 41 4.44 7.12 -1.26
N VAL A 42 4.62 7.34 -2.55
CA VAL A 42 5.16 6.34 -3.49
C VAL A 42 6.53 6.81 -3.94
N SER A 43 7.54 5.94 -3.78
CA SER A 43 8.93 6.26 -4.07
C SER A 43 9.20 6.50 -5.55
N GLY A 44 10.35 7.11 -5.81
CA GLY A 44 10.88 7.29 -7.16
C GLY A 44 10.42 8.56 -7.84
N GLY A 45 10.59 8.59 -9.15
CA GLY A 45 10.26 9.73 -10.00
C GLY A 45 9.37 9.37 -11.17
N ILE A 46 8.51 8.35 -11.04
CA ILE A 46 7.61 7.94 -12.11
C ILE A 46 6.46 8.95 -12.22
N GLU A 47 6.39 9.66 -13.33
CA GLU A 47 5.30 10.59 -13.58
C GLU A 47 3.97 9.83 -13.61
N GLY A 48 2.98 10.33 -12.86
CA GLY A 48 1.67 9.71 -12.75
C GLY A 48 1.57 8.61 -11.70
N MET A 49 2.67 8.27 -10.99
CA MET A 49 2.66 7.25 -9.95
C MET A 49 3.39 7.70 -8.68
N SER A 50 4.61 8.23 -8.81
CA SER A 50 5.41 8.65 -7.64
C SER A 50 4.89 9.94 -7.03
N GLY A 51 5.11 10.12 -5.71
CA GLY A 51 4.75 11.33 -5.01
C GLY A 51 3.88 11.08 -3.79
N THR A 52 3.39 12.16 -3.19
CA THR A 52 2.58 12.11 -1.97
C THR A 52 1.10 12.29 -2.33
N TYR A 53 0.26 11.43 -1.76
CA TYR A 53 -1.18 11.42 -1.98
C TYR A 53 -1.91 11.65 -0.68
N THR A 54 -2.99 12.43 -0.73
CA THR A 54 -4.02 12.42 0.32
C THR A 54 -4.79 11.12 0.23
N LYS A 55 -5.60 10.82 1.25
CA LYS A 55 -6.46 9.63 1.22
C LYS A 55 -7.36 9.62 -0.03
N ALA A 56 -7.98 10.75 -0.37
CA ALA A 56 -8.84 10.86 -1.55
C ALA A 56 -8.06 10.65 -2.85
N ALA A 57 -6.90 11.30 -2.98
CA ALA A 57 -6.05 11.17 -4.17
C ALA A 57 -5.51 9.75 -4.32
N PHE A 58 -5.18 9.08 -3.21
CA PHE A 58 -4.75 7.69 -3.23
C PHE A 58 -5.87 6.76 -3.72
N GLY A 59 -7.10 7.04 -3.30
CA GLY A 59 -8.27 6.31 -3.79
C GLY A 59 -8.43 6.42 -5.31
N GLU A 60 -8.20 7.60 -5.87
CA GLU A 60 -8.23 7.80 -7.32
C GLU A 60 -7.10 7.03 -8.02
N LEU A 61 -5.89 7.05 -7.47
CA LEU A 61 -4.77 6.27 -8.00
C LEU A 61 -5.11 4.79 -8.01
N LEU A 62 -5.63 4.25 -6.91
CA LEU A 62 -6.00 2.83 -6.80
C LEU A 62 -7.07 2.45 -7.83
N THR A 63 -8.06 3.30 -8.02
CA THR A 63 -9.13 3.05 -9.01
C THR A 63 -8.52 2.93 -10.41
N GLY A 64 -7.55 3.77 -10.73
CA GLY A 64 -6.86 3.72 -12.02
C GLY A 64 -6.03 2.46 -12.18
N VAL A 65 -5.18 2.13 -11.19
CA VAL A 65 -4.28 0.97 -11.32
C VAL A 65 -5.03 -0.35 -11.25
N THR A 66 -6.05 -0.47 -10.41
CA THR A 66 -6.81 -1.73 -10.32
C THR A 66 -7.54 -2.05 -11.62
N SER A 67 -7.87 -1.02 -12.40
CA SER A 67 -8.56 -1.22 -13.70
C SER A 67 -7.67 -1.90 -14.75
N VAL A 68 -6.33 -1.86 -14.59
CA VAL A 68 -5.43 -2.47 -15.57
C VAL A 68 -5.06 -3.92 -15.21
N TYR A 69 -5.41 -4.38 -14.01
CA TYR A 69 -5.16 -5.76 -13.60
C TYR A 69 -6.26 -6.70 -14.10
N THR A 70 -5.88 -7.87 -14.60
CA THR A 70 -6.82 -8.86 -15.10
C THR A 70 -7.87 -9.25 -14.05
N LEU A 71 -7.45 -9.40 -12.79
CA LEU A 71 -8.33 -9.76 -11.68
C LEU A 71 -8.78 -8.56 -10.86
N GLY A 72 -8.47 -7.33 -11.30
CA GLY A 72 -8.85 -6.12 -10.60
C GLY A 72 -8.11 -5.87 -9.29
N ALA A 73 -7.03 -6.59 -9.04
CA ALA A 73 -6.30 -6.50 -7.77
C ALA A 73 -4.82 -6.84 -7.95
N LEU A 74 -3.99 -6.26 -7.08
CA LEU A 74 -2.59 -6.60 -6.93
C LEU A 74 -2.45 -7.42 -5.65
N ALA A 75 -2.08 -8.70 -5.77
CA ALA A 75 -1.80 -9.53 -4.61
C ALA A 75 -0.55 -9.01 -3.92
N MET A 76 -0.65 -8.76 -2.61
CA MET A 76 0.44 -8.25 -1.79
C MET A 76 0.64 -9.22 -0.63
N THR A 77 1.80 -9.88 -0.59
CA THR A 77 2.10 -10.92 0.40
C THR A 77 3.22 -10.44 1.31
N PRO A 78 2.95 -10.11 2.58
CA PRO A 78 4.00 -9.77 3.53
C PRO A 78 4.93 -10.96 3.77
N THR A 79 6.24 -10.70 3.82
CA THR A 79 7.26 -11.71 4.07
C THR A 79 7.94 -11.52 5.42
N SER A 80 8.03 -10.28 5.91
CA SER A 80 8.55 -9.99 7.26
C SER A 80 8.07 -8.63 7.72
N ALA A 81 8.04 -8.43 9.04
CA ALA A 81 7.67 -7.17 9.65
C ALA A 81 8.43 -6.94 10.93
N ILE A 82 8.81 -5.69 11.18
CA ILE A 82 9.33 -5.24 12.47
C ILE A 82 8.54 -4.00 12.90
N ALA A 83 8.35 -3.85 14.20
CA ALA A 83 7.57 -2.75 14.74
C ALA A 83 8.26 -2.14 15.95
N GLN A 84 8.19 -0.82 16.04
CA GLN A 84 8.68 -0.07 17.19
C GLN A 84 7.80 1.18 17.35
N GLY A 85 7.25 1.38 18.56
CA GLY A 85 6.34 2.48 18.81
C GLY A 85 5.13 2.39 17.87
N ASP A 86 4.84 3.47 17.19
CA ASP A 86 3.70 3.56 16.26
C ASP A 86 4.07 3.17 14.82
N LYS A 87 5.30 2.71 14.59
CA LYS A 87 5.79 2.42 13.24
C LYS A 87 5.96 0.93 12.99
N VAL A 88 5.63 0.51 11.77
CA VAL A 88 5.82 -0.87 11.31
C VAL A 88 6.51 -0.82 9.96
N ALA A 89 7.63 -1.55 9.83
CA ALA A 89 8.30 -1.77 8.56
C ALA A 89 7.96 -3.16 8.05
N VAL A 90 7.47 -3.26 6.81
CA VAL A 90 7.01 -4.52 6.22
C VAL A 90 7.70 -4.74 4.89
N GLU A 91 8.32 -5.91 4.73
CA GLU A 91 8.75 -6.38 3.42
C GLU A 91 7.65 -7.25 2.82
N ALA A 92 7.38 -7.09 1.53
CA ALA A 92 6.31 -7.81 0.86
C ALA A 92 6.65 -8.08 -0.61
N GLU A 93 5.99 -9.07 -1.18
CA GLU A 93 6.08 -9.38 -2.60
C GLU A 93 4.71 -9.19 -3.25
N SER A 94 4.71 -8.65 -4.47
CA SER A 94 3.47 -8.43 -5.21
C SER A 94 3.40 -9.28 -6.45
N PHE A 95 2.14 -9.56 -6.88
CA PHE A 95 1.90 -10.25 -8.14
C PHE A 95 0.56 -9.80 -8.75
N ALA A 96 0.58 -9.46 -10.04
CA ALA A 96 -0.64 -9.28 -10.83
C ALA A 96 -0.33 -9.49 -12.31
N GLU A 97 -1.32 -10.01 -13.04
CA GLU A 97 -1.29 -10.00 -14.50
C GLU A 97 -2.06 -8.77 -14.98
N LEU A 98 -1.52 -8.07 -15.96
CA LEU A 98 -2.15 -6.92 -16.57
C LEU A 98 -2.96 -7.33 -17.81
N ASN A 99 -3.97 -6.53 -18.14
CA ASN A 99 -4.82 -6.78 -19.31
C ASN A 99 -4.05 -6.79 -20.63
N ASN A 100 -2.86 -6.18 -20.66
CA ASN A 100 -1.98 -6.18 -21.84
C ASN A 100 -1.09 -7.43 -21.94
N GLY A 101 -1.26 -8.38 -21.03
CA GLY A 101 -0.49 -9.63 -21.00
C GLY A 101 0.83 -9.55 -20.24
N ARG A 102 1.21 -8.37 -19.74
CA ARG A 102 2.41 -8.21 -18.91
C ARG A 102 2.16 -8.72 -17.51
N VAL A 103 3.24 -9.14 -16.84
CA VAL A 103 3.19 -9.60 -15.44
C VAL A 103 3.94 -8.59 -14.58
N TYR A 104 3.26 -8.09 -13.53
CA TYR A 104 3.86 -7.22 -12.54
C TYR A 104 4.19 -8.06 -11.31
N GLN A 105 5.47 -8.17 -10.99
CA GLN A 105 5.96 -8.92 -9.84
C GLN A 105 7.09 -8.12 -9.22
N ASN A 106 6.83 -7.48 -8.10
CA ASN A 106 7.75 -6.51 -7.51
C ASN A 106 7.97 -6.80 -6.03
N SER A 107 9.14 -6.40 -5.55
CA SER A 107 9.46 -6.43 -4.13
C SER A 107 9.15 -5.07 -3.52
N TYR A 108 8.44 -5.08 -2.40
CA TYR A 108 8.01 -3.88 -1.71
C TYR A 108 8.62 -3.78 -0.32
N HIS A 109 8.86 -2.56 0.09
CA HIS A 109 9.11 -2.21 1.48
C HIS A 109 8.15 -1.09 1.85
N PHE A 110 7.33 -1.33 2.88
CA PHE A 110 6.42 -0.31 3.41
C PHE A 110 6.89 0.15 4.76
N LEU A 111 6.80 1.45 5.01
CA LEU A 111 6.91 1.98 6.36
C LEU A 111 5.57 2.61 6.72
N PHE A 112 4.89 2.01 7.70
CA PHE A 112 3.60 2.49 8.21
C PHE A 112 3.80 3.26 9.50
N GLU A 113 3.01 4.32 9.68
CA GLU A 113 2.86 4.99 10.98
C GLU A 113 1.39 4.94 11.35
N MET A 114 1.10 4.39 12.53
CA MET A 114 -0.27 4.18 13.00
C MET A 114 -0.69 5.30 13.94
N SER A 115 -1.98 5.63 13.94
CA SER A 115 -2.57 6.59 14.87
C SER A 115 -4.04 6.25 15.09
N GLU A 116 -4.46 6.14 16.34
CA GLU A 116 -5.85 5.90 16.71
C GLU A 116 -6.46 4.65 16.07
N GLY A 117 -5.65 3.59 15.91
CA GLY A 117 -6.10 2.35 15.31
C GLY A 117 -6.23 2.38 13.80
N LYS A 118 -5.75 3.44 13.16
CA LYS A 118 -5.76 3.62 11.70
C LYS A 118 -4.34 3.85 11.20
N ILE A 119 -4.15 3.73 9.90
CA ILE A 119 -2.87 4.01 9.25
C ILE A 119 -2.82 5.49 8.90
N LEU A 120 -1.88 6.22 9.52
CA LEU A 120 -1.75 7.66 9.31
C LEU A 120 -0.80 8.00 8.17
N ARG A 121 0.30 7.28 8.07
CA ARG A 121 1.29 7.50 7.00
C ARG A 121 1.76 6.19 6.44
N VAL A 122 1.88 6.15 5.12
CA VAL A 122 2.49 5.04 4.41
C VAL A 122 3.59 5.59 3.52
N LYS A 123 4.77 4.97 3.59
CA LYS A 123 5.83 5.15 2.60
C LYS A 123 6.02 3.82 1.89
N GLU A 124 5.82 3.84 0.58
CA GLU A 124 5.93 2.66 -0.27
C GLU A 124 7.19 2.75 -1.12
N TYR A 125 8.06 1.76 -0.97
CA TYR A 125 9.27 1.62 -1.77
C TYR A 125 9.16 0.35 -2.60
N MET A 126 9.64 0.40 -3.84
CA MET A 126 9.64 -0.75 -4.76
C MET A 126 10.72 -0.56 -5.81
N ASP A 127 10.93 -1.57 -6.64
CA ASP A 127 11.75 -1.42 -7.84
C ASP A 127 10.99 -0.57 -8.85
N THR A 128 11.36 0.70 -8.94
CA THR A 128 10.68 1.67 -9.79
C THR A 128 10.94 1.43 -11.27
N LYS A 129 12.08 0.84 -11.62
CA LYS A 129 12.35 0.48 -13.01
C LYS A 129 11.37 -0.58 -13.50
N HIS A 130 11.16 -1.63 -12.71
CA HIS A 130 10.21 -2.68 -13.07
C HIS A 130 8.78 -2.10 -13.16
N ALA A 131 8.39 -1.28 -12.19
CA ALA A 131 7.07 -0.64 -12.22
C ALA A 131 6.90 0.20 -13.49
N TYR A 132 7.88 1.03 -13.83
CA TYR A 132 7.82 1.83 -15.05
C TYR A 132 7.71 0.95 -16.30
N ASP A 133 8.55 -0.08 -16.40
CA ASP A 133 8.61 -0.95 -17.57
C ASP A 133 7.27 -1.69 -17.80
N ILE A 134 6.61 -2.09 -16.72
CA ILE A 134 5.36 -2.86 -16.80
C ILE A 134 4.14 -1.95 -17.04
N PHE A 135 4.08 -0.79 -16.39
CA PHE A 135 2.91 0.07 -16.47
C PHE A 135 2.98 1.13 -17.58
N PHE A 136 4.17 1.60 -17.94
CA PHE A 136 4.31 2.79 -18.81
C PHE A 136 5.18 2.59 -20.05
N ALA A 137 6.05 1.59 -20.09
CA ALA A 137 6.95 1.39 -21.23
C ALA A 137 6.31 0.61 -22.38
#